data_10e74298658290c9bbdfd7fcdac64432
#
_entry.id   10e74298658290c9bbdfd7fcdac64432
#
_cell.length_a   1.000
_cell.length_b   1.000
_cell.length_c   1.000
_cell.angle_alpha   90.00
_cell.angle_beta   90.00
_cell.angle_gamma   90.00
#
_symmetry.space_group_name_H-M   'P 1'
#
loop_
_entity.id
_entity.type
_entity.pdbx_description
1 polymer ?
#
loop_
_entity_poly.entity_id
_entity_poly.type
_entity_poly.pdbx_seq_one_letter_code
_entity_poly.pdbx_strand_id
1 'polypeptide(L)'
;MVKKTIFAICTLFLLNIVAPTLETKALTFDKLPTKQTSKQWSVQVDKADQGKGLVKPEKGKFHTYSLEVDNIGKDVLSAEVHMFRNEPNSTTKFSLFSCPDEKECNKEHFERAISLADKLNDGYPYRFSNFLLAEKATEFEVEIIWTQKGMEGRPLKETFTFTAE
;
A
#
# COMPACT_ATOMS: atom_id res chain seq x y z
N MET A 1 50.71 -10.61 -32.08
CA MET A 1 49.52 -9.75 -32.13
C MET A 1 48.33 -10.31 -31.33
N VAL A 2 48.08 -11.62 -31.29
CA VAL A 2 46.93 -12.27 -30.65
C VAL A 2 46.85 -12.04 -29.12
N LYS A 3 47.99 -12.02 -28.39
CA LYS A 3 47.99 -11.86 -26.93
C LYS A 3 47.54 -10.47 -26.43
N LYS A 4 47.79 -9.42 -27.23
CA LYS A 4 47.35 -8.06 -26.87
C LYS A 4 45.83 -7.85 -27.09
N THR A 5 45.26 -8.53 -28.06
CA THR A 5 43.82 -8.47 -28.39
C THR A 5 42.97 -9.20 -27.33
N ILE A 6 43.46 -10.32 -26.80
CA ILE A 6 42.78 -11.09 -25.76
C ILE A 6 42.72 -10.28 -24.45
N PHE A 7 43.80 -9.53 -24.12
CA PHE A 7 43.82 -8.70 -22.92
C PHE A 7 42.83 -7.53 -23.00
N ALA A 8 42.66 -6.91 -24.16
CA ALA A 8 41.70 -5.85 -24.40
C ALA A 8 40.25 -6.32 -24.28
N ILE A 9 39.96 -7.54 -24.78
CA ILE A 9 38.60 -8.12 -24.71
C ILE A 9 38.24 -8.49 -23.28
N CYS A 10 39.16 -9.04 -22.47
CA CYS A 10 38.93 -9.35 -21.06
C CYS A 10 38.68 -8.06 -20.22
N THR A 11 39.38 -6.96 -20.53
CA THR A 11 39.19 -5.69 -19.82
C THR A 11 37.84 -5.06 -20.16
N LEU A 12 37.36 -5.20 -21.39
CA LEU A 12 36.02 -4.72 -21.78
C LEU A 12 34.91 -5.55 -21.12
N PHE A 13 35.12 -6.84 -20.90
CA PHE A 13 34.14 -7.70 -20.22
C PHE A 13 34.05 -7.43 -18.71
N LEU A 14 35.15 -7.05 -18.06
CA LEU A 14 35.17 -6.71 -16.64
C LEU A 14 34.53 -5.36 -16.33
N LEU A 15 34.48 -4.44 -17.30
CA LEU A 15 33.84 -3.13 -17.13
C LEU A 15 32.31 -3.16 -17.17
N ASN A 16 31.71 -4.28 -17.65
CA ASN A 16 30.25 -4.42 -17.72
C ASN A 16 29.62 -5.05 -16.48
N ILE A 17 30.38 -5.41 -15.45
CA ILE A 17 29.84 -6.11 -14.25
C ILE A 17 29.55 -5.14 -13.10
N VAL A 18 29.90 -3.86 -13.21
CA VAL A 18 29.46 -2.86 -12.25
C VAL A 18 28.13 -2.26 -12.73
N ALA A 19 27.09 -3.09 -12.79
CA ALA A 19 25.73 -2.56 -12.75
C ALA A 19 25.58 -1.88 -11.39
N PRO A 20 25.23 -0.58 -11.31
CA PRO A 20 24.89 0.01 -10.03
C PRO A 20 23.72 -0.81 -9.47
N THR A 21 23.95 -1.51 -8.38
CA THR A 21 22.84 -1.99 -7.56
C THR A 21 22.11 -0.74 -7.09
N LEU A 22 20.99 -0.43 -7.72
CA LEU A 22 20.06 0.54 -7.18
C LEU A 22 19.63 -0.05 -5.82
N GLU A 23 20.26 0.43 -4.76
CA GLU A 23 19.78 0.14 -3.41
C GLU A 23 18.38 0.74 -3.32
N THR A 24 17.38 -0.11 -3.39
CA THR A 24 16.00 0.30 -3.22
C THR A 24 15.85 0.68 -1.76
N LYS A 25 15.69 1.97 -1.50
CA LYS A 25 15.53 2.49 -0.15
C LYS A 25 14.25 1.91 0.46
N ALA A 26 14.34 1.41 1.68
CA ALA A 26 13.18 0.92 2.42
C ALA A 26 12.21 2.08 2.72
N LEU A 27 10.91 1.80 2.63
CA LEU A 27 9.89 2.79 2.93
C LEU A 27 9.82 3.05 4.43
N THR A 28 10.21 4.25 4.82
CA THR A 28 9.97 4.81 6.14
C THR A 28 9.23 6.13 5.98
N PHE A 29 8.21 6.35 6.79
CA PHE A 29 7.50 7.62 6.80
C PHE A 29 8.22 8.59 7.75
N ASP A 30 9.19 9.34 7.22
CA ASP A 30 10.01 10.28 7.99
C ASP A 30 9.18 11.47 8.50
N LYS A 31 8.12 11.84 7.75
CA LYS A 31 7.20 12.92 8.10
C LYS A 31 5.78 12.37 8.17
N LEU A 32 5.24 12.29 9.36
CA LEU A 32 3.85 11.91 9.61
C LEU A 32 3.09 13.09 10.20
N PRO A 33 1.84 13.30 9.81
CA PRO A 33 1.09 12.51 8.83
C PRO A 33 1.54 12.72 7.38
N THR A 34 1.46 11.66 6.57
CA THR A 34 1.62 11.74 5.12
C THR A 34 0.26 11.52 4.46
N LYS A 35 -0.15 12.44 3.59
CA LYS A 35 -1.47 12.47 3.00
C LYS A 35 -1.43 12.56 1.49
N GLN A 36 -2.28 11.77 0.82
CA GLN A 36 -2.57 11.88 -0.60
C GLN A 36 -4.07 12.09 -0.80
N THR A 37 -4.45 12.84 -1.82
CA THR A 37 -5.84 13.14 -2.12
C THR A 37 -6.13 13.03 -3.61
N SER A 38 -7.34 12.59 -3.93
CA SER A 38 -7.92 12.66 -5.26
C SER A 38 -9.15 13.58 -5.27
N LYS A 39 -10.00 13.46 -6.28
CA LYS A 39 -11.30 14.13 -6.30
C LYS A 39 -12.34 13.47 -5.38
N GLN A 40 -12.17 12.19 -5.10
CA GLN A 40 -13.12 11.39 -4.35
C GLN A 40 -12.62 11.05 -2.96
N TRP A 41 -11.34 10.76 -2.81
CA TRP A 41 -10.77 10.18 -1.61
C TRP A 41 -9.62 10.99 -1.03
N SER A 42 -9.48 10.90 0.26
CA SER A 42 -8.31 11.35 1.01
C SER A 42 -7.76 10.16 1.78
N VAL A 43 -6.48 9.87 1.62
CA VAL A 43 -5.78 8.76 2.28
C VAL A 43 -4.62 9.33 3.07
N GLN A 44 -4.60 9.06 4.37
CA GLN A 44 -3.58 9.56 5.29
C GLN A 44 -2.95 8.41 6.06
N VAL A 45 -1.63 8.38 6.08
CA VAL A 45 -0.84 7.50 6.95
C VAL A 45 -0.37 8.32 8.14
N ASP A 46 -0.60 7.80 9.33
CA ASP A 46 -0.28 8.44 10.60
C ASP A 46 0.65 7.58 11.46
N LYS A 47 1.14 8.20 12.54
CA LYS A 47 1.82 7.47 13.61
C LYS A 47 0.92 6.40 14.19
N ALA A 48 1.54 5.29 14.59
CA ALA A 48 0.84 4.23 15.28
C ALA A 48 0.09 4.74 16.52
N ASP A 49 -1.13 4.28 16.69
CA ASP A 49 -1.93 4.58 17.87
C ASP A 49 -1.33 3.93 19.12
N GLN A 50 -1.57 4.56 20.28
CA GLN A 50 -1.17 4.03 21.58
C GLN A 50 -2.39 3.39 22.25
N GLY A 51 -2.28 2.09 22.58
CA GLY A 51 -3.40 1.40 23.24
C GLY A 51 -3.05 -0.03 23.65
N LYS A 52 -3.87 -0.56 24.58
CA LYS A 52 -3.81 -1.99 24.93
C LYS A 52 -4.39 -2.83 23.79
N GLY A 53 -3.73 -3.92 23.44
CA GLY A 53 -4.19 -4.84 22.39
C GLY A 53 -3.83 -4.42 20.96
N LEU A 54 -3.27 -3.24 20.75
CA LEU A 54 -2.79 -2.83 19.43
C LEU A 54 -1.44 -3.50 19.11
N VAL A 55 -1.26 -3.81 17.83
CA VAL A 55 -0.03 -4.39 17.33
C VAL A 55 1.12 -3.39 17.52
N LYS A 56 2.26 -3.89 17.94
CA LYS A 56 3.46 -3.09 18.20
C LYS A 56 4.53 -3.34 17.14
N PRO A 57 5.41 -2.36 16.88
CA PRO A 57 6.53 -2.56 15.97
C PRO A 57 7.46 -3.64 16.50
N GLU A 58 8.07 -4.39 15.59
CA GLU A 58 9.10 -5.38 15.89
C GLU A 58 10.40 -4.96 15.18
N LYS A 59 11.38 -4.54 15.97
CA LYS A 59 12.68 -4.07 15.46
C LYS A 59 13.33 -5.10 14.54
N GLY A 60 13.75 -4.66 13.38
CA GLY A 60 14.39 -5.51 12.37
C GLY A 60 13.37 -6.28 11.49
N LYS A 61 12.06 -6.12 11.73
CA LYS A 61 11.03 -6.81 10.95
C LYS A 61 9.91 -5.90 10.47
N PHE A 62 9.28 -5.14 11.39
CA PHE A 62 8.09 -4.36 11.08
C PHE A 62 8.05 -3.01 11.78
N HIS A 63 7.68 -1.99 11.02
CA HIS A 63 7.15 -0.74 11.53
C HIS A 63 5.62 -0.84 11.72
N THR A 64 5.05 0.04 12.52
CA THR A 64 3.59 0.17 12.67
C THR A 64 3.15 1.59 12.37
N TYR A 65 2.04 1.70 11.63
CA TYR A 65 1.41 2.96 11.27
C TYR A 65 -0.10 2.80 11.36
N SER A 66 -0.84 3.90 11.45
CA SER A 66 -2.30 3.92 11.29
C SER A 66 -2.69 4.51 9.94
N LEU A 67 -3.85 4.10 9.45
CA LEU A 67 -4.44 4.57 8.19
C LEU A 67 -5.77 5.24 8.48
N GLU A 68 -6.00 6.37 7.80
CA GLU A 68 -7.29 7.04 7.73
C GLU A 68 -7.69 7.26 6.28
N VAL A 69 -8.93 6.93 5.93
CA VAL A 69 -9.50 7.17 4.60
C VAL A 69 -10.80 7.92 4.74
N ASP A 70 -10.89 9.06 4.06
CA ASP A 70 -12.08 9.90 4.01
C ASP A 70 -12.69 9.91 2.61
N ASN A 71 -14.02 9.94 2.54
CA ASN A 71 -14.74 10.35 1.34
C ASN A 71 -14.85 11.88 1.32
N ILE A 72 -14.15 12.52 0.37
CA ILE A 72 -14.18 13.98 0.17
C ILE A 72 -14.94 14.38 -1.10
N GLY A 73 -15.47 13.42 -1.81
CA GLY A 73 -16.19 13.60 -3.07
C GLY A 73 -17.70 13.42 -2.92
N LYS A 74 -18.29 12.73 -3.88
CA LYS A 74 -19.72 12.42 -3.91
C LYS A 74 -20.03 11.20 -3.06
N ASP A 75 -21.31 11.07 -2.67
CA ASP A 75 -21.80 9.89 -1.97
C ASP A 75 -21.55 8.61 -2.75
N VAL A 76 -21.13 7.59 -2.03
CA VAL A 76 -20.87 6.25 -2.53
C VAL A 76 -21.91 5.26 -2.00
N LEU A 77 -22.19 4.18 -2.74
CA LEU A 77 -23.14 3.13 -2.33
C LEU A 77 -22.47 1.96 -1.64
N SER A 78 -21.23 1.70 -2.02
CA SER A 78 -20.37 0.71 -1.38
C SER A 78 -18.95 1.20 -1.42
N ALA A 79 -18.13 0.82 -0.44
CA ALA A 79 -16.71 1.10 -0.42
C ALA A 79 -15.95 -0.06 0.23
N GLU A 80 -14.81 -0.39 -0.35
CA GLU A 80 -13.86 -1.36 0.19
C GLU A 80 -12.48 -0.74 0.19
N VAL A 81 -11.72 -0.98 1.25
CA VAL A 81 -10.34 -0.50 1.40
C VAL A 81 -9.43 -1.70 1.52
N HIS A 82 -8.49 -1.82 0.60
CA HIS A 82 -7.47 -2.86 0.57
C HIS A 82 -6.09 -2.25 0.76
N MET A 83 -5.24 -2.93 1.48
CA MET A 83 -3.86 -2.50 1.73
C MET A 83 -2.88 -3.55 1.26
N PHE A 84 -1.84 -3.10 0.56
CA PHE A 84 -0.79 -3.96 0.02
C PHE A 84 0.58 -3.38 0.33
N ARG A 85 1.57 -4.25 0.37
CA ARG A 85 2.99 -3.90 0.37
C ARG A 85 3.73 -4.75 -0.64
N ASN A 86 4.82 -4.27 -1.13
CA ASN A 86 5.74 -5.08 -1.92
C ASN A 86 6.82 -5.72 -1.03
N GLU A 87 7.58 -6.62 -1.63
CA GLU A 87 8.86 -7.07 -1.12
C GLU A 87 9.99 -6.49 -1.97
N PRO A 88 11.18 -6.22 -1.39
CA PRO A 88 12.30 -5.67 -2.14
C PRO A 88 12.64 -6.53 -3.37
N ASN A 89 12.88 -5.87 -4.49
CA ASN A 89 13.20 -6.51 -5.77
C ASN A 89 12.14 -7.48 -6.31
N SER A 90 10.89 -7.33 -5.88
CA SER A 90 9.75 -8.13 -6.34
C SER A 90 8.63 -7.22 -6.86
N THR A 91 7.98 -7.65 -7.92
CA THR A 91 6.72 -7.05 -8.40
C THR A 91 5.50 -7.63 -7.69
N THR A 92 5.69 -8.65 -6.86
CA THR A 92 4.61 -9.28 -6.11
C THR A 92 4.18 -8.37 -4.97
N LYS A 93 2.87 -8.11 -4.90
CA LYS A 93 2.24 -7.36 -3.82
C LYS A 93 1.58 -8.33 -2.85
N PHE A 94 1.81 -8.09 -1.58
CA PHE A 94 1.24 -8.87 -0.49
C PHE A 94 0.11 -8.07 0.15
N SER A 95 -1.09 -8.64 0.18
CA SER A 95 -2.19 -8.05 0.95
C SER A 95 -1.82 -8.07 2.44
N LEU A 96 -2.07 -6.97 3.12
CA LEU A 96 -1.91 -6.89 4.59
C LEU A 96 -3.05 -7.59 5.32
N PHE A 97 -4.17 -7.77 4.65
CA PHE A 97 -5.34 -8.49 5.15
C PHE A 97 -5.83 -9.42 4.06
N SER A 98 -5.81 -10.70 4.33
CA SER A 98 -6.40 -11.71 3.47
C SER A 98 -7.58 -12.36 4.19
N CYS A 99 -8.62 -12.65 3.44
CA CYS A 99 -9.67 -13.52 3.90
C CYS A 99 -9.32 -14.95 3.50
N PRO A 100 -9.02 -15.85 4.43
CA PRO A 100 -8.57 -17.20 4.11
C PRO A 100 -9.67 -18.08 3.50
N ASP A 101 -10.93 -17.68 3.61
CA ASP A 101 -12.08 -18.47 3.12
C ASP A 101 -13.00 -17.63 2.24
N GLU A 102 -12.81 -17.72 0.91
CA GLU A 102 -13.53 -16.90 -0.09
C GLU A 102 -15.06 -17.08 -0.04
N LYS A 103 -15.56 -18.21 0.42
CA LYS A 103 -17.00 -18.51 0.37
C LYS A 103 -17.80 -17.84 1.49
N GLU A 104 -17.25 -17.74 2.68
CA GLU A 104 -17.90 -17.06 3.80
C GLU A 104 -17.72 -15.53 3.70
N CYS A 105 -16.66 -15.08 3.06
CA CYS A 105 -16.35 -13.67 2.93
C CYS A 105 -17.30 -12.90 2.01
N ASN A 106 -17.84 -13.50 0.95
CA ASN A 106 -18.57 -12.77 -0.10
C ASN A 106 -19.86 -12.07 0.38
N LYS A 107 -20.67 -12.69 1.23
CA LYS A 107 -21.92 -12.07 1.72
C LYS A 107 -21.64 -10.99 2.76
N GLU A 108 -20.77 -11.29 3.72
CA GLU A 108 -20.35 -10.33 4.73
C GLU A 108 -19.58 -9.14 4.14
N HIS A 109 -18.81 -9.36 3.06
CA HIS A 109 -18.10 -8.28 2.36
C HIS A 109 -19.05 -7.24 1.79
N PHE A 110 -20.12 -7.67 1.15
CA PHE A 110 -21.09 -6.73 0.56
C PHE A 110 -21.79 -5.89 1.64
N GLU A 111 -22.24 -6.51 2.72
CA GLU A 111 -22.89 -5.79 3.83
C GLU A 111 -21.90 -4.82 4.52
N ARG A 112 -20.65 -5.23 4.67
CA ARG A 112 -19.59 -4.36 5.22
C ARG A 112 -19.25 -3.20 4.30
N ALA A 113 -19.21 -3.43 2.98
CA ALA A 113 -18.94 -2.40 1.98
C ALA A 113 -20.02 -1.32 1.98
N ILE A 114 -21.31 -1.68 2.14
CA ILE A 114 -22.43 -0.74 2.27
C ILE A 114 -22.30 0.02 3.61
N SER A 115 -22.12 -0.69 4.72
CA SER A 115 -21.97 -0.06 6.04
C SER A 115 -20.80 0.90 6.12
N LEU A 116 -19.69 0.60 5.41
CA LEU A 116 -18.56 1.51 5.32
C LEU A 116 -18.92 2.74 4.50
N ALA A 117 -19.60 2.58 3.37
CA ALA A 117 -20.04 3.68 2.53
C ALA A 117 -20.93 4.66 3.30
N ASP A 118 -21.91 4.15 4.06
CA ASP A 118 -22.79 4.97 4.89
C ASP A 118 -21.99 5.84 5.89
N LYS A 119 -21.05 5.23 6.60
CA LYS A 119 -20.19 5.96 7.53
C LYS A 119 -19.35 7.05 6.85
N LEU A 120 -18.76 6.70 5.70
CA LEU A 120 -17.92 7.63 4.93
C LEU A 120 -18.73 8.81 4.38
N ASN A 121 -19.98 8.57 3.95
CA ASN A 121 -20.89 9.61 3.49
C ASN A 121 -21.34 10.53 4.63
N ASP A 122 -21.45 9.99 5.84
CA ASP A 122 -21.77 10.74 7.06
C ASP A 122 -20.57 11.51 7.64
N GLY A 123 -19.39 11.44 6.98
CA GLY A 123 -18.16 12.10 7.39
C GLY A 123 -17.37 11.36 8.48
N TYR A 124 -17.67 10.09 8.73
CA TYR A 124 -16.87 9.24 9.60
C TYR A 124 -15.79 8.53 8.79
N PRO A 125 -14.50 8.83 9.01
CA PRO A 125 -13.43 8.21 8.26
C PRO A 125 -13.32 6.72 8.57
N TYR A 126 -12.89 5.95 7.55
CA TYR A 126 -12.37 4.61 7.81
C TYR A 126 -11.04 4.73 8.52
N ARG A 127 -10.89 4.06 9.66
CA ARG A 127 -9.65 4.03 10.42
C ARG A 127 -9.18 2.62 10.64
N PHE A 128 -7.92 2.40 10.37
CA PHE A 128 -7.22 1.16 10.69
C PHE A 128 -6.02 1.45 11.59
N SER A 129 -6.13 1.03 12.85
CA SER A 129 -5.10 1.25 13.85
C SER A 129 -4.02 0.18 13.76
N ASN A 130 -2.76 0.62 13.67
CA ASN A 130 -1.56 -0.21 13.77
C ASN A 130 -1.47 -1.37 12.77
N PHE A 131 -1.41 -1.06 11.47
CA PHE A 131 -0.99 -2.05 10.48
C PHE A 131 0.52 -2.27 10.49
N LEU A 132 0.95 -3.48 10.14
CA LEU A 132 2.35 -3.86 10.06
C LEU A 132 2.90 -3.62 8.65
N LEU A 133 3.93 -2.78 8.54
CA LEU A 133 4.71 -2.60 7.33
C LEU A 133 6.09 -3.21 7.52
N ALA A 134 6.48 -4.15 6.65
CA ALA A 134 7.80 -4.76 6.73
C ALA A 134 8.90 -3.70 6.57
N GLU A 135 9.93 -3.71 7.41
CA GLU A 135 11.05 -2.76 7.32
C GLU A 135 11.77 -2.76 5.97
N LYS A 136 11.65 -3.85 5.22
CA LYS A 136 12.23 -3.98 3.87
C LYS A 136 11.28 -3.57 2.75
N ALA A 137 10.01 -3.29 3.03
CA ALA A 137 9.08 -2.83 2.01
C ALA A 137 9.55 -1.50 1.42
N THR A 138 9.39 -1.33 0.12
CA THR A 138 9.75 -0.10 -0.59
C THR A 138 8.53 0.65 -1.07
N GLU A 139 7.37 0.01 -0.98
CA GLU A 139 6.08 0.53 -1.42
C GLU A 139 4.95 0.05 -0.50
N PHE A 140 4.04 0.96 -0.20
CA PHE A 140 2.77 0.70 0.45
C PHE A 140 1.65 1.26 -0.41
N GLU A 141 0.65 0.44 -0.70
CA GLU A 141 -0.50 0.84 -1.49
C GLU A 141 -1.79 0.71 -0.70
N VAL A 142 -2.66 1.68 -0.92
CA VAL A 142 -4.06 1.66 -0.51
C VAL A 142 -4.92 1.68 -1.75
N GLU A 143 -5.65 0.61 -1.99
CA GLU A 143 -6.60 0.48 -3.08
C GLU A 143 -8.02 0.65 -2.53
N ILE A 144 -8.78 1.56 -3.12
CA ILE A 144 -10.17 1.79 -2.77
C ILE A 144 -11.04 1.39 -3.96
N ILE A 145 -11.98 0.48 -3.72
CA ILE A 145 -12.97 0.06 -4.70
C ILE A 145 -14.33 0.52 -4.21
N TRP A 146 -15.10 1.21 -5.07
CA TRP A 146 -16.42 1.73 -4.68
C TRP A 146 -17.42 1.73 -5.82
N THR A 147 -18.69 1.80 -5.49
CA THR A 147 -19.76 2.12 -6.43
C THR A 147 -20.37 3.47 -6.09
N GLN A 148 -20.68 4.25 -7.10
CA GLN A 148 -21.22 5.59 -6.95
C GLN A 148 -22.72 5.59 -7.25
N LYS A 149 -23.47 6.40 -6.51
CA LYS A 149 -24.90 6.60 -6.74
C LYS A 149 -25.16 7.10 -8.17
N GLY A 150 -26.04 6.41 -8.88
CA GLY A 150 -26.32 6.66 -10.30
C GLY A 150 -25.37 5.96 -11.27
N MET A 151 -24.43 5.15 -10.76
CA MET A 151 -23.51 4.32 -11.54
C MET A 151 -23.45 2.89 -10.97
N GLU A 152 -24.59 2.40 -10.52
CA GLU A 152 -24.75 1.07 -9.92
C GLU A 152 -24.29 -0.03 -10.89
N GLY A 153 -23.59 -1.04 -10.36
CA GLY A 153 -23.04 -2.14 -11.13
C GLY A 153 -21.75 -1.81 -11.91
N ARG A 154 -21.18 -0.62 -11.73
CA ARG A 154 -19.87 -0.23 -12.29
C ARG A 154 -18.91 0.15 -11.16
N PRO A 155 -18.19 -0.81 -10.56
CA PRO A 155 -17.21 -0.49 -9.55
C PRO A 155 -16.09 0.38 -10.14
N LEU A 156 -15.75 1.42 -9.42
CA LEU A 156 -14.61 2.30 -9.67
C LEU A 156 -13.46 1.87 -8.76
N LYS A 157 -12.24 2.20 -9.14
CA LYS A 157 -11.04 1.89 -8.37
C LYS A 157 -10.04 3.03 -8.42
N GLU A 158 -9.47 3.36 -7.29
CA GLU A 158 -8.31 4.24 -7.16
C GLU A 158 -7.23 3.57 -6.30
N THR A 159 -5.97 3.86 -6.62
CA THR A 159 -4.82 3.37 -5.88
C THR A 159 -3.96 4.55 -5.44
N PHE A 160 -3.63 4.58 -4.17
CA PHE A 160 -2.72 5.55 -3.55
C PHE A 160 -1.44 4.82 -3.20
N THR A 161 -0.34 5.24 -3.80
CA THR A 161 0.95 4.58 -3.64
C THR A 161 1.91 5.46 -2.87
N PHE A 162 2.44 4.94 -1.79
CA PHE A 162 3.47 5.57 -0.97
C PHE A 162 4.78 4.85 -1.19
N THR A 163 5.81 5.60 -1.58
CA THR A 163 7.16 5.09 -1.86
C THR A 163 8.19 5.82 -1.00
N ALA A 164 9.35 5.21 -0.79
CA ALA A 164 10.49 5.91 -0.19
C ALA A 164 10.95 7.07 -1.09
N GLU A 165 11.14 8.25 -0.51
CA GLU A 165 11.75 9.40 -1.17
C GLU A 165 13.28 9.31 -1.25
#